data_f9684ebdc8620fb01daba40746f3db4f
#
_entry.id   f9684ebdc8620fb01daba40746f3db4f
#
_cell.length_a   1.000
_cell.length_b   1.000
_cell.length_c   1.000
_cell.angle_alpha   90.00
_cell.angle_beta   90.00
_cell.angle_gamma   90.00
#
_symmetry.space_group_name_H-M   'P 1'
#
loop_
_entity.id
_entity.type
_entity.pdbx_description
1 polymer ?
#
loop_
_entity_poly.entity_id
_entity_poly.type
_entity_poly.pdbx_seq_one_letter_code
_entity_poly.pdbx_strand_id
1 'polypeptide(L)'
;MTDQLSQVFSALADPTRRDIVTRLCAGDATVGELAAPYDVSMQAVSKHLKVLETAGLVTREREAQRRPVHLEAEVFDLMTKWIERYRQEAEERYQRLDAVLAAMDEQGNTTGTTKGKTTKGGRAS
;
A
#
# COMPACT_ATOMS: atom_id res chain seq x y z
N MET A 1 -18.14 3.64 -13.00
CA MET A 1 -17.34 2.43 -13.06
C MET A 1 -16.09 2.60 -12.21
N THR A 2 -15.79 1.62 -11.41
CA THR A 2 -14.66 1.71 -10.49
C THR A 2 -13.44 1.07 -11.13
N ASP A 3 -12.34 1.79 -11.15
CA ASP A 3 -11.12 1.23 -11.69
C ASP A 3 -10.50 0.23 -10.69
N GLN A 4 -9.53 -0.55 -11.16
CA GLN A 4 -8.94 -1.59 -10.34
C GLN A 4 -8.21 -1.03 -9.13
N LEU A 5 -7.53 0.09 -9.29
CA LEU A 5 -6.80 0.69 -8.18
C LEU A 5 -7.76 1.06 -7.05
N SER A 6 -8.89 1.67 -7.39
CA SER A 6 -9.89 2.01 -6.38
C SER A 6 -10.45 0.77 -5.71
N GLN A 7 -10.66 -0.28 -6.48
CA GLN A 7 -11.17 -1.53 -5.93
C GLN A 7 -10.18 -2.14 -4.95
N VAL A 8 -8.89 -2.08 -5.28
CA VAL A 8 -7.86 -2.63 -4.41
C VAL A 8 -7.79 -1.87 -3.10
N PHE A 9 -7.77 -0.55 -3.16
CA PHE A 9 -7.73 0.25 -1.94
C PHE A 9 -8.99 0.05 -1.10
N SER A 10 -10.14 -0.03 -1.77
CA SER A 10 -11.39 -0.27 -1.05
C SER A 10 -11.38 -1.64 -0.35
N ALA A 11 -10.91 -2.65 -1.06
CA ALA A 11 -10.84 -4.00 -0.48
C ALA A 11 -9.92 -4.03 0.73
N LEU A 12 -8.82 -3.29 0.68
CA LEU A 12 -7.85 -3.27 1.77
C LEU A 12 -8.19 -2.28 2.86
N ALA A 13 -9.30 -1.54 2.72
CA ALA A 13 -9.72 -0.62 3.76
C ALA A 13 -10.27 -1.34 4.99
N ASP A 14 -10.66 -2.60 4.84
CA ASP A 14 -11.21 -3.39 5.93
C ASP A 14 -10.08 -4.15 6.65
N PRO A 15 -10.00 -4.06 7.99
CA PRO A 15 -8.91 -4.72 8.70
C PRO A 15 -8.93 -6.24 8.60
N THR A 16 -10.11 -6.85 8.54
CA THR A 16 -10.17 -8.30 8.39
C THR A 16 -9.63 -8.73 7.04
N ARG A 17 -9.95 -7.99 5.99
CA ARG A 17 -9.44 -8.32 4.67
C ARG A 17 -7.93 -8.13 4.61
N ARG A 18 -7.41 -7.08 5.26
CA ARG A 18 -5.95 -6.92 5.30
C ARG A 18 -5.29 -8.08 6.04
N ASP A 19 -5.92 -8.55 7.10
CA ASP A 19 -5.37 -9.69 7.84
C ASP A 19 -5.37 -10.95 6.99
N ILE A 20 -6.43 -11.17 6.22
CA ILE A 20 -6.48 -12.32 5.31
C ILE A 20 -5.34 -12.24 4.31
N VAL A 21 -5.10 -11.07 3.73
CA VAL A 21 -4.01 -10.88 2.79
C VAL A 21 -2.67 -11.18 3.46
N THR A 22 -2.48 -10.69 4.67
CA THR A 22 -1.24 -10.94 5.40
C THR A 22 -1.01 -12.44 5.57
N ARG A 23 -2.05 -13.17 5.91
CA ARG A 23 -1.93 -14.61 6.10
C ARG A 23 -1.65 -15.33 4.79
N LEU A 24 -2.22 -14.85 3.69
CA LEU A 24 -1.97 -15.46 2.38
C LEU A 24 -0.56 -15.17 1.88
N CYS A 25 0.10 -14.16 2.41
CA CYS A 25 1.50 -13.93 2.08
C CYS A 25 2.38 -15.08 2.52
N ALA A 26 1.97 -15.82 3.53
CA ALA A 26 2.72 -16.98 4.02
C ALA A 26 2.46 -18.22 3.17
N GLY A 27 1.40 -18.23 2.39
CA GLY A 27 1.07 -19.37 1.55
C GLY A 27 -0.42 -19.46 1.32
N ASP A 28 -0.80 -20.27 0.35
CA ASP A 28 -2.20 -20.48 0.03
C ASP A 28 -2.94 -21.09 1.21
N ALA A 29 -4.23 -20.82 1.29
CA ALA A 29 -5.05 -21.35 2.36
C ALA A 29 -6.48 -21.54 1.86
N THR A 30 -7.18 -22.49 2.46
CA THR A 30 -8.60 -22.68 2.16
C THR A 30 -9.44 -21.70 2.95
N VAL A 31 -10.70 -21.56 2.54
CA VAL A 31 -11.63 -20.70 3.27
C VAL A 31 -11.74 -21.15 4.71
N GLY A 32 -11.81 -22.47 4.94
CA GLY A 32 -11.88 -22.99 6.29
C GLY A 32 -10.68 -22.64 7.13
N GLU A 33 -9.50 -22.75 6.53
CA GLU A 33 -8.27 -22.39 7.23
C GLU A 33 -8.24 -20.90 7.55
N LEU A 34 -8.75 -20.09 6.64
CA LEU A 34 -8.77 -18.66 6.86
C LEU A 34 -9.80 -18.25 7.91
N ALA A 35 -10.89 -18.98 8.00
CA ALA A 35 -11.94 -18.69 8.97
C ALA A 35 -11.60 -19.16 10.37
N ALA A 36 -10.74 -20.17 10.51
CA ALA A 36 -10.53 -20.86 11.77
C ALA A 36 -10.18 -19.93 12.94
N PRO A 37 -9.28 -18.92 12.76
CA PRO A 37 -8.92 -18.07 13.89
C PRO A 37 -9.93 -16.98 14.22
N TYR A 38 -10.97 -16.82 13.42
CA TYR A 38 -11.97 -15.79 13.67
C TYR A 38 -13.20 -16.38 14.30
N ASP A 39 -13.87 -15.56 15.06
CA ASP A 39 -15.16 -15.93 15.64
C ASP A 39 -16.26 -15.51 14.69
N VAL A 40 -16.17 -15.96 13.44
CA VAL A 40 -17.13 -15.63 12.40
C VAL A 40 -17.35 -16.87 11.55
N SER A 41 -18.43 -16.87 10.80
CA SER A 41 -18.77 -18.00 9.96
C SER A 41 -17.89 -18.04 8.71
N MET A 42 -17.80 -19.21 8.09
CA MET A 42 -17.14 -19.35 6.82
C MET A 42 -17.80 -18.50 5.74
N GLN A 43 -19.10 -18.27 5.88
CA GLN A 43 -19.81 -17.42 4.94
C GLN A 43 -19.34 -15.97 5.03
N ALA A 44 -19.08 -15.49 6.23
CA ALA A 44 -18.57 -14.14 6.40
C ALA A 44 -17.18 -14.00 5.77
N VAL A 45 -16.30 -14.97 6.01
CA VAL A 45 -14.99 -14.96 5.40
C VAL A 45 -15.10 -15.06 3.88
N SER A 46 -16.03 -15.86 3.39
CA SER A 46 -16.23 -16.02 1.96
C SER A 46 -16.63 -14.70 1.32
N LYS A 47 -17.43 -13.88 2.02
CA LYS A 47 -17.80 -12.57 1.50
C LYS A 47 -16.58 -11.66 1.41
N HIS A 48 -15.73 -11.68 2.42
CA HIS A 48 -14.48 -10.92 2.37
C HIS A 48 -13.62 -11.37 1.21
N LEU A 49 -13.54 -12.67 0.99
CA LEU A 49 -12.76 -13.21 -0.11
C LEU A 49 -13.33 -12.80 -1.46
N LYS A 50 -14.66 -12.71 -1.54
CA LYS A 50 -15.28 -12.27 -2.79
C LYS A 50 -14.87 -10.84 -3.13
N VAL A 51 -14.83 -9.97 -2.13
CA VAL A 51 -14.39 -8.59 -2.35
C VAL A 51 -12.93 -8.57 -2.82
N LEU A 52 -12.08 -9.35 -2.16
CA LEU A 52 -10.67 -9.44 -2.55
C LEU A 52 -10.51 -10.02 -3.95
N GLU A 53 -11.32 -11.01 -4.29
CA GLU A 53 -11.27 -11.64 -5.61
C GLU A 53 -11.70 -10.66 -6.69
N THR A 54 -12.76 -9.91 -6.44
CA THR A 54 -13.25 -8.93 -7.40
C THR A 54 -12.21 -7.84 -7.65
N ALA A 55 -11.45 -7.48 -6.63
CA ALA A 55 -10.38 -6.50 -6.77
C ALA A 55 -9.13 -7.07 -7.44
N GLY A 56 -9.08 -8.39 -7.63
CA GLY A 56 -7.92 -9.03 -8.25
C GLY A 56 -6.81 -9.38 -7.30
N LEU A 57 -7.04 -9.24 -5.99
CA LEU A 57 -6.01 -9.51 -5.00
C LEU A 57 -5.82 -10.99 -4.73
N VAL A 58 -6.86 -11.78 -4.93
CA VAL A 58 -6.79 -13.23 -4.72
C VAL A 58 -7.47 -13.95 -5.87
N THR A 59 -7.07 -15.21 -6.05
CA THR A 59 -7.75 -16.14 -6.95
C THR A 59 -8.04 -17.41 -6.17
N ARG A 60 -9.01 -18.17 -6.65
CA ARG A 60 -9.37 -19.42 -6.02
C ARG A 60 -9.23 -20.55 -7.04
N GLU A 61 -8.59 -21.62 -6.59
CA GLU A 61 -8.51 -22.85 -7.39
C GLU A 61 -9.87 -23.53 -7.37
N ARG A 62 -10.39 -23.83 -8.52
CA ARG A 62 -11.71 -24.44 -8.59
C ARG A 62 -11.68 -25.94 -8.75
N GLU A 63 -10.54 -26.46 -9.14
CA GLU A 63 -10.47 -27.90 -9.47
C GLU A 63 -10.18 -28.76 -8.28
N ALA A 64 -9.47 -28.24 -7.30
CA ALA A 64 -9.12 -29.02 -6.13
C ALA A 64 -10.28 -29.09 -5.16
N GLN A 65 -10.38 -30.20 -4.47
CA GLN A 65 -11.39 -30.33 -3.42
C GLN A 65 -11.19 -29.28 -2.35
N ARG A 66 -9.95 -28.96 -2.05
CA ARG A 66 -9.66 -27.98 -1.00
C ARG A 66 -9.93 -26.55 -1.45
N ARG A 67 -9.84 -26.28 -2.74
CA ARG A 67 -10.08 -24.95 -3.29
C ARG A 67 -9.27 -23.88 -2.57
N PRO A 68 -7.95 -23.98 -2.62
CA PRO A 68 -7.13 -22.99 -1.92
C PRO A 68 -7.28 -21.60 -2.53
N VAL A 69 -7.11 -20.60 -1.69
CA VAL A 69 -7.10 -19.20 -2.09
C VAL A 69 -5.65 -18.78 -2.25
N HIS A 70 -5.37 -18.12 -3.33
CA HIS A 70 -4.01 -17.73 -3.70
C HIS A 70 -3.91 -16.22 -3.81
N LEU A 71 -2.85 -15.63 -3.27
CA LEU A 71 -2.63 -14.21 -3.34
C LEU A 71 -1.99 -13.83 -4.67
N GLU A 72 -2.55 -12.81 -5.31
CA GLU A 72 -2.02 -12.32 -6.58
C GLU A 72 -1.11 -11.13 -6.32
N ALA A 73 0.18 -11.41 -6.26
CA ALA A 73 1.15 -10.38 -5.87
C ALA A 73 1.26 -9.25 -6.90
N GLU A 74 0.91 -9.51 -8.15
CA GLU A 74 1.03 -8.49 -9.19
C GLU A 74 0.21 -7.25 -8.92
N VAL A 75 -0.91 -7.43 -8.23
CA VAL A 75 -1.78 -6.30 -7.94
C VAL A 75 -1.10 -5.32 -6.99
N PHE A 76 -0.21 -5.83 -6.14
CA PHE A 76 0.54 -4.96 -5.26
C PHE A 76 1.51 -4.07 -6.01
N ASP A 77 1.99 -4.51 -7.18
CA ASP A 77 2.82 -3.66 -8.02
C ASP A 77 2.05 -2.44 -8.50
N LEU A 78 0.77 -2.61 -8.81
CA LEU A 78 -0.06 -1.50 -9.23
C LEU A 78 -0.15 -0.45 -8.12
N MET A 79 -0.38 -0.90 -6.89
CA MET A 79 -0.44 0.00 -5.75
C MET A 79 0.89 0.67 -5.50
N THR A 80 1.96 -0.11 -5.56
CA THR A 80 3.29 0.39 -5.29
C THR A 80 3.68 1.48 -6.29
N LYS A 81 3.37 1.26 -7.57
CA LYS A 81 3.67 2.25 -8.59
C LYS A 81 2.91 3.55 -8.37
N TRP A 82 1.65 3.43 -7.98
CA TRP A 82 0.85 4.62 -7.71
C TRP A 82 1.40 5.38 -6.52
N ILE A 83 1.71 4.66 -5.43
CA ILE A 83 2.25 5.27 -4.22
C ILE A 83 3.60 5.91 -4.52
N GLU A 84 4.43 5.21 -5.28
CA GLU A 84 5.77 5.71 -5.60
C GLU A 84 5.72 6.98 -6.44
N ARG A 85 4.77 7.06 -7.35
CA ARG A 85 4.61 8.28 -8.15
C ARG A 85 4.28 9.48 -7.26
N TYR A 86 3.35 9.30 -6.34
CA TYR A 86 2.99 10.37 -5.43
C TYR A 86 4.14 10.74 -4.52
N ARG A 87 4.87 9.74 -4.06
CA ARG A 87 6.01 10.00 -3.20
C ARG A 87 7.06 10.82 -3.94
N GLN A 88 7.31 10.48 -5.18
CA GLN A 88 8.28 11.22 -5.98
C GLN A 88 7.81 12.66 -6.24
N GLU A 89 6.55 12.82 -6.54
CA GLU A 89 6.01 14.17 -6.76
C GLU A 89 6.10 15.01 -5.51
N ALA A 90 5.81 14.43 -4.37
CA ALA A 90 5.93 15.15 -3.10
C ALA A 90 7.38 15.51 -2.81
N GLU A 91 8.28 14.59 -3.11
CA GLU A 91 9.70 14.82 -2.91
C GLU A 91 10.18 15.98 -3.77
N GLU A 92 9.80 15.99 -5.04
CA GLU A 92 10.19 17.07 -5.95
C GLU A 92 9.60 18.40 -5.49
N ARG A 93 8.39 18.37 -5.00
CA ARG A 93 7.76 19.58 -4.49
C ARG A 93 8.53 20.13 -3.30
N TYR A 94 8.93 19.28 -2.38
CA TYR A 94 9.71 19.70 -1.24
C TYR A 94 11.07 20.24 -1.67
N GLN A 95 11.69 19.61 -2.64
CA GLN A 95 12.97 20.07 -3.14
C GLN A 95 12.84 21.45 -3.79
N ARG A 96 11.77 21.67 -4.55
CA ARG A 96 11.55 22.99 -5.14
C ARG A 96 11.32 24.04 -4.07
N LEU A 97 10.59 23.69 -3.04
CA LEU A 97 10.33 24.61 -1.95
C LEU A 97 11.63 24.95 -1.22
N ASP A 98 12.44 23.95 -0.95
CA ASP A 98 13.73 24.18 -0.32
C ASP A 98 14.59 25.11 -1.15
N ALA A 99 14.59 24.94 -2.45
CA ALA A 99 15.37 25.78 -3.34
C ALA A 99 14.88 27.23 -3.28
N VAL A 100 13.55 27.41 -3.24
CA VAL A 100 12.98 28.75 -3.15
C VAL A 100 13.35 29.38 -1.82
N LEU A 101 13.25 28.63 -0.74
CA LEU A 101 13.60 29.17 0.57
C LEU A 101 15.08 29.52 0.66
N ALA A 102 15.93 28.70 0.07
CA ALA A 102 17.35 28.98 0.06
C ALA A 102 17.66 30.26 -0.72
N ALA A 103 16.99 30.43 -1.87
CA ALA A 103 17.18 31.64 -2.68
C ALA A 103 16.69 32.87 -1.92
N MET A 104 15.58 32.75 -1.22
CA MET A 104 15.06 33.88 -0.45
C MET A 104 16.00 34.22 0.69
N ASP A 105 16.57 33.20 1.32
CA ASP A 105 17.50 33.41 2.41
C ASP A 105 18.75 34.15 1.93
N GLU A 106 19.27 33.76 0.78
CA GLU A 106 20.46 34.40 0.22
C GLU A 106 20.19 35.87 -0.14
N GLN A 107 19.01 36.15 -0.64
CA GLN A 107 18.69 37.50 -1.06
C GLN A 107 18.30 38.39 0.12
N GLY A 108 17.60 37.82 1.06
CA GLY A 108 17.04 38.61 2.12
C GLY A 108 17.91 38.73 3.34
N ASN A 109 18.92 37.92 3.45
CA ASN A 109 19.70 37.88 4.68
C ASN A 109 21.16 37.73 4.37
N THR A 110 21.87 38.79 4.48
CA THR A 110 23.30 38.76 4.22
C THR A 110 24.06 38.15 5.36
N THR A 111 23.48 38.08 6.49
CA THR A 111 24.19 37.48 7.60
C THR A 111 24.11 36.01 7.60
N GLY A 112 23.61 35.58 6.91
CA GLY A 112 23.46 34.31 6.86
C GLY A 112 23.84 33.34 7.58
N THR A 113 23.94 33.03 7.79
CA THR A 113 24.29 32.39 8.33
C THR A 113 24.42 31.29 8.17
N THR A 114 24.62 30.89 7.90
CA THR A 114 24.89 30.08 7.70
C THR A 114 24.91 29.01 8.11
N LYS A 115 24.83 28.67 8.40
CA LYS A 115 24.92 27.70 8.79
C LYS A 115 24.35 26.88 8.62
N GLY A 116 24.00 26.49 8.53
CA GLY A 116 23.47 25.72 8.40
C GLY A 116 23.45 24.83 7.82
N LYS A 117 23.59 24.72 7.55
CA LYS A 117 23.53 23.92 7.05
C LYS A 117 23.86 22.89 7.11
N THR A 118 23.90 22.59 7.33
CA THR A 118 24.31 21.70 7.36
C THR A 118 23.85 20.77 7.64
N THR A 119 23.53 20.49 7.86
CA THR A 119 23.13 19.59 8.18
C THR A 119 22.52 18.89 7.60
N LYS A 120 22.19 18.92 7.17
CA LYS A 120 21.65 18.30 6.72
C LYS A 120 21.86 17.38 6.32
N GLY A 121 22.12 17.34 6.20
CA GLY A 121 22.36 16.49 5.67
C GLY A 121 22.09 15.46 5.98
N GLY A 122 22.13 15.44 6.36
CA GLY A 122 21.93 14.40 6.71
C GLY A 122 20.78 13.89 6.59
N ARG A 123 20.25 14.03 6.50
CA ARG A 123 19.32 13.47 6.53
C ARG A 123 19.07 12.58 5.84
N ALA A 124 19.36 12.34 5.60
CA ALA A 124 19.20 11.60 5.01
C ALA A 124 18.89 10.63 5.14
N SER A 125 18.69 10.54 5.24
CA SER A 125 18.48 9.70 5.40
C SER A 125 18.11 9.22 5.42
#